data_73e7d9f3667bf64a4b521df66d24b4fb
#
_entry.id   73e7d9f3667bf64a4b521df66d24b4fb
#
_cell.length_a   1.000
_cell.length_b   1.000
_cell.length_c   1.000
_cell.angle_alpha   90.00
_cell.angle_beta   90.00
_cell.angle_gamma   90.00
#
_symmetry.space_group_name_H-M   'P 1'
#
loop_
_entity.id
_entity.type
_entity.pdbx_description
1 polymer ?
#
loop_
_entity_poly.entity_id
_entity_poly.type
_entity_poly.pdbx_seq_one_letter_code
_entity_poly.pdbx_strand_id
1 'polypeptide(L)'
;LDYQSKEAELHQTEADGGKSTAGHPNPPHEWECNRDFMMWLRPKIEICLREWDVQYTDIVATGSWTNIHNINAHTLPHDHGSTNVVVSAYVQVPEDSGNLMFEQLMRTNWTHYSRIPENTIHDYWKEVHVNTNDVLLFPGWMTHKTQASKSNGDRITFTINADGRDRNNVIL
;
A
#
# COMPACT_ATOMS: atom_id res chain seq x y z
N LEU A 1 7.66 -12.61 -11.84
CA LEU A 1 6.42 -11.97 -12.31
C LEU A 1 5.41 -12.98 -12.87
N ASP A 2 5.82 -13.94 -13.72
CA ASP A 2 4.91 -14.94 -14.30
C ASP A 2 4.24 -15.86 -13.27
N TYR A 3 4.92 -16.18 -12.18
CA TYR A 3 4.35 -16.99 -11.11
C TYR A 3 3.28 -16.20 -10.34
N GLN A 4 3.58 -14.98 -9.95
CA GLN A 4 2.67 -14.12 -9.20
C GLN A 4 1.39 -13.84 -9.98
N SER A 5 1.47 -13.64 -11.30
CA SER A 5 0.30 -13.38 -12.14
C SER A 5 -0.63 -14.59 -12.29
N LYS A 6 -0.08 -15.81 -12.17
CA LYS A 6 -0.86 -17.06 -12.23
C LYS A 6 -1.59 -17.39 -10.93
N GLU A 7 -1.01 -16.97 -9.80
CA GLU A 7 -1.56 -17.21 -8.46
C GLU A 7 -2.48 -16.07 -7.98
N ALA A 8 -2.51 -14.93 -8.71
CA ALA A 8 -3.35 -13.80 -8.35
C ALA A 8 -4.82 -14.05 -8.70
N GLU A 9 -5.70 -13.83 -7.73
CA GLU A 9 -7.15 -13.96 -7.86
C GLU A 9 -7.82 -12.60 -7.59
N LEU A 10 -9.11 -12.48 -7.97
CA LEU A 10 -9.92 -11.33 -7.60
C LEU A 10 -10.10 -11.31 -6.08
N HIS A 11 -9.63 -10.25 -5.43
CA HIS A 11 -9.76 -10.04 -4.00
C HIS A 11 -10.86 -9.03 -3.70
N GLN A 12 -11.49 -9.12 -2.52
CA GLN A 12 -12.59 -8.23 -2.10
C GLN A 12 -12.25 -6.74 -2.11
N THR A 13 -10.96 -6.37 -2.02
CA THR A 13 -10.49 -4.98 -2.11
C THR A 13 -10.21 -4.51 -3.53
N GLU A 14 -10.27 -5.42 -4.51
CA GLU A 14 -10.02 -5.13 -5.91
C GLU A 14 -11.34 -4.98 -6.69
N ALA A 15 -11.37 -4.14 -7.70
CA ALA A 15 -12.52 -3.90 -8.56
C ALA A 15 -12.15 -3.98 -10.04
N ASP A 16 -13.14 -4.21 -10.88
CA ASP A 16 -13.06 -4.21 -12.35
C ASP A 16 -11.94 -5.11 -12.93
N GLY A 17 -11.81 -6.33 -12.39
CA GLY A 17 -10.85 -7.31 -12.87
C GLY A 17 -9.45 -7.20 -12.25
N GLY A 18 -9.26 -6.33 -11.25
CA GLY A 18 -8.05 -6.30 -10.43
C GLY A 18 -7.85 -7.63 -9.72
N LYS A 19 -6.59 -8.05 -9.61
CA LYS A 19 -6.21 -9.33 -9.00
C LYS A 19 -5.19 -9.12 -7.89
N SER A 20 -5.20 -10.00 -6.90
CA SER A 20 -4.28 -9.97 -5.78
C SER A 20 -3.87 -11.38 -5.36
N THR A 21 -2.65 -11.50 -4.83
CA THR A 21 -2.20 -12.72 -4.12
C THR A 21 -2.46 -12.63 -2.62
N ALA A 22 -3.29 -11.70 -2.16
CA ALA A 22 -3.64 -11.57 -0.75
C ALA A 22 -4.27 -12.87 -0.24
N GLY A 23 -3.82 -13.33 0.94
CA GLY A 23 -4.28 -14.59 1.52
C GLY A 23 -3.57 -15.85 0.98
N HIS A 24 -2.62 -15.72 0.08
CA HIS A 24 -1.81 -16.84 -0.37
C HIS A 24 -1.03 -17.46 0.81
N PRO A 25 -1.05 -18.80 0.98
CA PRO A 25 -0.46 -19.46 2.14
C PRO A 25 1.06 -19.30 2.25
N ASN A 26 1.73 -18.99 1.14
CA ASN A 26 3.14 -18.65 1.09
C ASN A 26 3.28 -17.19 0.63
N PRO A 27 3.34 -16.22 1.58
CA PRO A 27 3.33 -14.80 1.23
C PRO A 27 4.61 -14.37 0.50
N PRO A 28 4.51 -13.47 -0.49
CA PRO A 28 5.65 -13.09 -1.33
C PRO A 28 6.90 -12.58 -0.59
N HIS A 29 6.77 -12.00 0.61
CA HIS A 29 7.93 -11.53 1.37
C HIS A 29 8.86 -12.67 1.86
N GLU A 30 8.37 -13.91 1.90
CA GLU A 30 9.13 -15.11 2.28
C GLU A 30 9.83 -15.78 1.08
N TRP A 31 9.55 -15.33 -0.14
CA TRP A 31 10.14 -15.94 -1.34
C TRP A 31 11.61 -15.54 -1.50
N GLU A 32 12.44 -16.51 -1.85
CA GLU A 32 13.89 -16.31 -2.00
C GLU A 32 14.23 -15.18 -2.99
N CYS A 33 13.44 -15.03 -4.07
CA CYS A 33 13.63 -13.96 -5.06
C CYS A 33 13.41 -12.55 -4.49
N ASN A 34 12.74 -12.40 -3.36
CA ASN A 34 12.47 -11.12 -2.70
C ASN A 34 13.42 -10.83 -1.52
N ARG A 35 14.32 -11.75 -1.19
CA ARG A 35 15.22 -11.65 -0.06
C ARG A 35 16.06 -10.37 -0.03
N ASP A 36 16.71 -10.04 -1.15
CA ASP A 36 17.56 -8.86 -1.24
C ASP A 36 16.73 -7.56 -1.11
N PHE A 37 15.53 -7.54 -1.67
CA PHE A 37 14.60 -6.43 -1.49
C PHE A 37 14.17 -6.27 -0.03
N MET A 38 13.85 -7.37 0.65
CA MET A 38 13.49 -7.34 2.07
C MET A 38 14.64 -6.86 2.97
N MET A 39 15.87 -7.28 2.68
CA MET A 39 17.07 -6.79 3.38
C MET A 39 17.28 -5.28 3.15
N TRP A 40 17.11 -4.81 1.93
CA TRP A 40 17.20 -3.38 1.58
C TRP A 40 16.08 -2.55 2.23
N LEU A 41 14.89 -3.12 2.36
CA LEU A 41 13.70 -2.45 2.89
C LEU A 41 13.74 -2.28 4.42
N ARG A 42 14.26 -3.27 5.15
CA ARG A 42 14.26 -3.30 6.62
C ARG A 42 14.73 -2.01 7.28
N PRO A 43 15.90 -1.42 6.94
CA PRO A 43 16.34 -0.16 7.57
C PRO A 43 15.43 1.03 7.28
N LYS A 44 14.64 1.02 6.21
CA LYS A 44 13.67 2.07 5.89
C LYS A 44 12.41 1.96 6.75
N ILE A 45 11.94 0.74 6.99
CA ILE A 45 10.88 0.47 7.96
C ILE A 45 11.32 0.93 9.36
N GLU A 46 12.55 0.63 9.74
CA GLU A 46 13.12 1.05 11.01
C GLU A 46 13.13 2.59 11.20
N ILE A 47 13.44 3.33 10.14
CA ILE A 47 13.35 4.80 10.16
C ILE A 47 11.91 5.24 10.41
N CYS A 48 10.92 4.68 9.70
CA CYS A 48 9.51 5.00 9.91
C CYS A 48 9.06 4.72 11.35
N LEU A 49 9.38 3.55 11.90
CA LEU A 49 9.02 3.20 13.27
C LEU A 49 9.60 4.19 14.29
N ARG A 50 10.86 4.59 14.12
CA ARG A 50 11.49 5.58 15.01
C ARG A 50 10.87 6.96 14.87
N GLU A 51 10.64 7.45 13.65
CA GLU A 51 10.03 8.76 13.39
C GLU A 51 8.58 8.84 13.90
N TRP A 52 7.88 7.70 13.96
CA TRP A 52 6.51 7.62 14.47
C TRP A 52 6.42 7.22 15.93
N ASP A 53 7.55 7.20 16.65
CA ASP A 53 7.67 6.86 18.08
C ASP A 53 7.08 5.49 18.45
N VAL A 54 7.18 4.52 17.53
CA VAL A 54 6.79 3.14 17.78
C VAL A 54 7.90 2.43 18.54
N GLN A 55 7.60 1.92 19.73
CA GLN A 55 8.57 1.16 20.53
C GLN A 55 8.66 -0.28 20.00
N TYR A 56 9.87 -0.78 19.77
CA TYR A 56 10.08 -2.13 19.26
C TYR A 56 11.44 -2.69 19.64
N THR A 57 11.53 -4.01 19.71
CA THR A 57 12.79 -4.77 19.85
C THR A 57 13.11 -5.59 18.61
N ASP A 58 12.13 -5.81 17.74
CA ASP A 58 12.26 -6.52 16.48
C ASP A 58 11.27 -5.98 15.43
N ILE A 59 11.54 -6.22 14.16
CA ILE A 59 10.67 -5.86 13.04
C ILE A 59 10.30 -7.12 12.29
N VAL A 60 9.01 -7.29 12.05
CA VAL A 60 8.47 -8.45 11.34
C VAL A 60 7.57 -8.02 10.19
N ALA A 61 7.66 -8.70 9.06
CA ALA A 61 6.63 -8.64 8.03
C ALA A 61 5.48 -9.55 8.46
N THR A 62 4.27 -8.99 8.56
CA THR A 62 3.08 -9.71 9.03
C THR A 62 2.19 -10.17 7.90
N GLY A 63 2.42 -9.68 6.69
CA GLY A 63 1.75 -10.09 5.48
C GLY A 63 2.33 -9.41 4.26
N SER A 64 2.14 -10.02 3.09
CA SER A 64 2.45 -9.37 1.83
C SER A 64 1.67 -9.98 0.68
N TRP A 65 1.49 -9.21 -0.36
CA TRP A 65 0.81 -9.63 -1.58
C TRP A 65 1.22 -8.76 -2.77
N THR A 66 0.91 -9.26 -3.96
CA THR A 66 1.07 -8.51 -5.21
C THR A 66 -0.31 -8.20 -5.77
N ASN A 67 -0.54 -6.93 -6.12
CA ASN A 67 -1.75 -6.51 -6.83
C ASN A 67 -1.41 -6.28 -8.30
N ILE A 68 -2.33 -6.70 -9.17
CA ILE A 68 -2.25 -6.54 -10.63
C ILE A 68 -3.51 -5.82 -11.09
N HIS A 69 -3.33 -4.63 -11.65
CA HIS A 69 -4.42 -3.83 -12.20
C HIS A 69 -4.27 -3.68 -13.72
N ASN A 70 -5.18 -4.29 -14.44
CA ASN A 70 -5.38 -4.06 -15.87
C ASN A 70 -6.31 -2.86 -16.12
N ILE A 71 -6.78 -2.67 -17.33
CA ILE A 71 -7.69 -1.57 -17.68
C ILE A 71 -8.95 -1.58 -16.81
N ASN A 72 -9.33 -0.42 -16.29
CA ASN A 72 -10.40 -0.12 -15.32
C ASN A 72 -10.19 -0.68 -13.91
N ALA A 73 -9.27 -1.62 -13.73
CA ALA A 73 -9.02 -2.20 -12.41
C ALA A 73 -8.45 -1.16 -11.42
N HIS A 74 -8.86 -1.27 -10.18
CA HIS A 74 -8.42 -0.41 -9.07
C HIS A 74 -8.62 -1.10 -7.72
N THR A 75 -7.93 -0.61 -6.71
CA THR A 75 -8.15 -1.00 -5.32
C THR A 75 -9.17 -0.07 -4.67
N LEU A 76 -10.18 -0.63 -4.01
CA LEU A 76 -11.21 0.10 -3.28
C LEU A 76 -10.64 0.79 -2.03
N PRO A 77 -11.32 1.83 -1.50
CA PRO A 77 -10.92 2.46 -0.25
C PRO A 77 -10.81 1.45 0.90
N HIS A 78 -9.65 1.41 1.56
CA HIS A 78 -9.37 0.55 2.71
C HIS A 78 -8.20 1.09 3.53
N ASP A 79 -7.99 0.54 4.70
CA ASP A 79 -6.81 0.70 5.54
C ASP A 79 -6.25 -0.67 5.97
N HIS A 80 -5.14 -0.67 6.69
CA HIS A 80 -4.50 -1.89 7.19
C HIS A 80 -4.60 -2.04 8.72
N GLY A 81 -5.58 -1.35 9.30
CA GLY A 81 -5.87 -1.42 10.74
C GLY A 81 -4.68 -1.03 11.63
N SER A 82 -4.27 -1.94 12.49
CA SER A 82 -3.20 -1.73 13.47
C SER A 82 -1.78 -1.93 12.93
N THR A 83 -1.61 -2.25 11.64
CA THR A 83 -0.27 -2.36 11.03
C THR A 83 0.51 -1.05 11.21
N ASN A 84 1.74 -1.15 11.69
CA ASN A 84 2.55 0.05 11.91
C ASN A 84 2.99 0.68 10.59
N VAL A 85 3.56 -0.11 9.68
CA VAL A 85 4.10 0.37 8.40
C VAL A 85 3.54 -0.45 7.26
N VAL A 86 2.88 0.20 6.33
CA VAL A 86 2.53 -0.35 5.02
C VAL A 86 3.59 0.07 4.02
N VAL A 87 4.08 -0.87 3.26
CA VAL A 87 4.98 -0.64 2.14
C VAL A 87 4.24 -0.93 0.84
N SER A 88 4.28 -0.01 -0.10
CA SER A 88 3.79 -0.22 -1.46
C SER A 88 4.94 0.00 -2.44
N ALA A 89 5.47 -1.08 -3.00
CA ALA A 89 6.53 -1.06 -3.99
C ALA A 89 5.93 -1.19 -5.39
N TYR A 90 6.22 -0.23 -6.25
CA TYR A 90 5.67 -0.14 -7.59
C TYR A 90 6.61 -0.84 -8.59
N VAL A 91 6.31 -2.11 -8.87
CA VAL A 91 7.12 -2.97 -9.75
C VAL A 91 6.98 -2.56 -11.21
N GLN A 92 5.76 -2.20 -11.62
CA GLN A 92 5.45 -1.76 -12.97
C GLN A 92 4.31 -0.74 -12.91
N VAL A 93 4.53 0.43 -13.49
CA VAL A 93 3.54 1.52 -13.58
C VAL A 93 3.54 2.03 -15.01
N PRO A 94 2.68 1.47 -15.88
CA PRO A 94 2.47 2.00 -17.22
C PRO A 94 1.88 3.41 -17.17
N GLU A 95 2.05 4.17 -18.24
CA GLU A 95 1.37 5.46 -18.43
C GLU A 95 -0.15 5.28 -18.27
N ASP A 96 -0.80 6.24 -17.63
CA ASP A 96 -2.26 6.24 -17.36
C ASP A 96 -2.77 5.05 -16.51
N SER A 97 -1.92 4.34 -15.80
CA SER A 97 -2.33 3.21 -14.95
C SER A 97 -2.93 3.59 -13.59
N GLY A 98 -3.13 4.90 -13.37
CA GLY A 98 -3.73 5.44 -12.14
C GLY A 98 -2.72 5.60 -10.99
N ASN A 99 -3.02 6.55 -10.10
CA ASN A 99 -2.18 6.93 -8.96
C ASN A 99 -2.73 6.41 -7.63
N LEU A 100 -1.90 6.44 -6.60
CA LEU A 100 -2.32 6.21 -5.23
C LEU A 100 -3.04 7.44 -4.69
N MET A 101 -4.08 7.23 -3.91
CA MET A 101 -4.87 8.30 -3.30
C MET A 101 -5.05 8.04 -1.81
N PHE A 102 -4.70 9.02 -0.99
CA PHE A 102 -4.94 9.00 0.45
C PHE A 102 -6.15 9.83 0.85
N GLU A 103 -6.94 9.32 1.79
CA GLU A 103 -8.03 10.08 2.41
C GLU A 103 -7.45 11.20 3.26
N GLN A 104 -8.00 12.41 3.13
CA GLN A 104 -7.60 13.53 3.97
C GLN A 104 -8.26 13.45 5.35
N LEU A 105 -7.45 13.44 6.39
CA LEU A 105 -7.91 13.32 7.78
C LEU A 105 -8.68 14.53 8.31
N MET A 106 -8.50 15.71 7.71
CA MET A 106 -9.11 16.96 8.17
C MET A 106 -10.51 17.23 7.60
N ARG A 107 -11.23 16.19 7.27
CA ARG A 107 -12.55 16.22 6.60
C ARG A 107 -13.65 17.00 7.33
N THR A 108 -13.66 16.99 8.63
CA THR A 108 -14.90 17.30 9.41
C THR A 108 -15.18 18.78 9.59
N ASN A 109 -14.21 19.68 9.40
CA ASN A 109 -14.39 21.10 9.76
C ASN A 109 -14.57 22.03 8.54
N TRP A 110 -14.49 21.55 7.32
CA TRP A 110 -14.41 22.38 6.13
C TRP A 110 -15.70 22.43 5.28
N THR A 111 -16.69 21.62 5.59
CA THR A 111 -17.98 21.60 4.86
C THR A 111 -18.76 22.94 4.92
N HIS A 112 -18.37 23.86 5.79
CA HIS A 112 -18.98 25.17 5.93
C HIS A 112 -18.31 26.30 5.18
N TYR A 113 -17.16 26.05 4.56
CA TYR A 113 -16.42 27.09 3.79
C TYR A 113 -16.61 26.95 2.29
N SER A 114 -17.83 27.23 1.83
CA SER A 114 -18.23 27.16 0.40
C SER A 114 -17.59 28.23 -0.51
N ARG A 115 -16.54 28.91 -0.07
CA ARG A 115 -15.92 30.02 -0.81
C ARG A 115 -14.44 29.87 -1.09
N ILE A 116 -13.87 28.71 -0.89
CA ILE A 116 -12.44 28.49 -1.19
C ILE A 116 -12.35 27.90 -2.60
N PRO A 117 -11.51 28.48 -3.49
CA PRO A 117 -11.35 27.96 -4.84
C PRO A 117 -10.98 26.48 -4.86
N GLU A 118 -11.36 25.77 -5.90
CA GLU A 118 -11.16 24.32 -6.15
C GLU A 118 -9.70 23.85 -6.08
N ASN A 119 -8.91 24.34 -5.15
CA ASN A 119 -7.49 24.05 -5.05
C ASN A 119 -7.14 23.32 -3.76
N THR A 120 -6.94 22.04 -3.88
CA THR A 120 -5.90 21.22 -3.23
C THR A 120 -6.02 20.92 -1.73
N ILE A 121 -6.59 21.77 -0.91
CA ILE A 121 -6.76 21.49 0.54
C ILE A 121 -8.09 20.80 0.84
N HIS A 122 -9.06 20.91 -0.08
CA HIS A 122 -10.44 20.45 0.13
C HIS A 122 -10.78 19.16 -0.59
N ASP A 123 -9.88 18.64 -1.41
CA ASP A 123 -10.08 17.35 -2.04
C ASP A 123 -10.09 16.26 -0.98
N TYR A 124 -11.19 15.53 -0.94
CA TYR A 124 -11.35 14.38 -0.04
C TYR A 124 -10.21 13.36 -0.18
N TRP A 125 -9.66 13.24 -1.36
CA TRP A 125 -8.57 12.36 -1.71
C TRP A 125 -7.35 13.13 -2.17
N LYS A 126 -6.22 12.91 -1.53
CA LYS A 126 -4.93 13.43 -1.96
C LYS A 126 -4.24 12.44 -2.88
N GLU A 127 -3.98 12.88 -4.09
CA GLU A 127 -3.27 12.10 -5.10
C GLU A 127 -1.76 12.11 -4.87
N VAL A 128 -1.15 10.93 -5.00
CA VAL A 128 0.30 10.73 -5.00
C VAL A 128 0.69 10.07 -6.30
N HIS A 129 1.41 10.80 -7.15
CA HIS A 129 1.95 10.27 -8.38
C HIS A 129 3.02 9.23 -8.07
N VAL A 130 2.93 8.11 -8.77
CA VAL A 130 3.83 6.97 -8.59
C VAL A 130 4.42 6.53 -9.92
N ASN A 131 5.67 6.07 -9.88
CA ASN A 131 6.41 5.57 -11.03
C ASN A 131 6.92 4.15 -10.77
N THR A 132 7.30 3.46 -11.82
CA THR A 132 8.03 2.19 -11.68
C THR A 132 9.29 2.39 -10.84
N ASN A 133 9.53 1.48 -9.89
CA ASN A 133 10.58 1.48 -8.88
C ASN A 133 10.37 2.45 -7.69
N ASP A 134 9.26 3.18 -7.62
CA ASP A 134 8.92 3.90 -6.39
C ASP A 134 8.58 2.93 -5.27
N VAL A 135 8.96 3.29 -4.04
CA VAL A 135 8.58 2.56 -2.82
C VAL A 135 8.06 3.58 -1.81
N LEU A 136 6.79 3.46 -1.49
CA LEU A 136 6.12 4.31 -0.50
C LEU A 136 5.96 3.55 0.81
N LEU A 137 6.24 4.25 1.93
CA LEU A 137 6.01 3.76 3.27
C LEU A 137 5.04 4.72 3.98
N PHE A 138 3.98 4.18 4.57
CA PHE A 138 2.97 4.97 5.27
C PHE A 138 2.33 4.17 6.42
N PRO A 139 1.72 4.84 7.42
CA PRO A 139 1.06 4.17 8.52
C PRO A 139 -0.17 3.36 8.07
N GLY A 140 -0.39 2.21 8.70
CA GLY A 140 -1.50 1.31 8.36
C GLY A 140 -2.89 1.91 8.48
N TRP A 141 -3.10 2.86 9.39
CA TRP A 141 -4.37 3.55 9.60
C TRP A 141 -4.76 4.54 8.48
N MET A 142 -3.83 4.87 7.58
CA MET A 142 -4.14 5.77 6.47
C MET A 142 -5.04 5.11 5.44
N THR A 143 -6.30 5.51 5.40
CA THR A 143 -7.24 5.07 4.36
C THR A 143 -6.73 5.51 2.99
N HIS A 144 -6.66 4.55 2.08
CA HIS A 144 -6.18 4.80 0.73
C HIS A 144 -6.92 3.94 -0.30
N LYS A 145 -6.78 4.33 -1.55
CA LYS A 145 -7.31 3.64 -2.72
C LYS A 145 -6.40 3.90 -3.92
N THR A 146 -6.69 3.27 -5.05
CA THR A 146 -6.06 3.64 -6.31
C THR A 146 -7.07 4.21 -7.29
N GLN A 147 -6.62 5.07 -8.20
CA GLN A 147 -7.42 5.44 -9.37
C GLN A 147 -7.56 4.23 -10.30
N ALA A 148 -8.68 4.18 -11.02
CA ALA A 148 -8.87 3.17 -12.05
C ALA A 148 -7.82 3.33 -13.16
N SER A 149 -7.23 2.22 -13.56
CA SER A 149 -6.27 2.20 -14.67
C SER A 149 -6.97 2.50 -15.99
N LYS A 150 -6.39 3.38 -16.78
CA LYS A 150 -6.78 3.62 -18.19
C LYS A 150 -5.79 2.99 -19.17
N SER A 151 -4.74 2.38 -18.64
CA SER A 151 -3.68 1.75 -19.41
C SER A 151 -4.10 0.38 -19.95
N ASN A 152 -3.58 0.00 -21.10
CA ASN A 152 -3.66 -1.36 -21.62
C ASN A 152 -2.57 -2.29 -21.03
N GLY A 153 -1.60 -1.72 -20.31
CA GLY A 153 -0.57 -2.46 -19.59
C GLY A 153 -0.97 -2.68 -18.12
N ASP A 154 -0.49 -3.77 -17.54
CA ASP A 154 -0.74 -4.07 -16.12
C ASP A 154 0.08 -3.16 -15.21
N ARG A 155 -0.56 -2.52 -14.22
CA ARG A 155 0.11 -1.93 -13.08
C ARG A 155 0.32 -3.03 -12.04
N ILE A 156 1.56 -3.20 -11.60
CA ILE A 156 1.94 -4.23 -10.64
C ILE A 156 2.55 -3.59 -9.41
N THR A 157 1.95 -3.85 -8.24
CA THR A 157 2.46 -3.39 -6.95
C THR A 157 2.72 -4.56 -6.02
N PHE A 158 3.79 -4.47 -5.24
CA PHE A 158 4.09 -5.41 -4.16
C PHE A 158 3.86 -4.70 -2.83
N THR A 159 2.90 -5.18 -2.06
CA THR A 159 2.50 -4.61 -0.77
C THR A 159 2.99 -5.48 0.37
N ILE A 160 3.48 -4.85 1.45
CA ILE A 160 3.97 -5.53 2.65
C ILE A 160 3.42 -4.80 3.86
N ASN A 161 2.87 -5.55 4.81
CA ASN A 161 2.58 -5.10 6.17
C ASN A 161 3.75 -5.43 7.07
N ALA A 162 4.24 -4.45 7.82
CA ALA A 162 5.35 -4.63 8.75
C ALA A 162 5.04 -3.98 10.10
N ASP A 163 5.40 -4.70 11.17
CA ASP A 163 5.18 -4.25 12.53
C ASP A 163 6.46 -4.27 13.36
N GLY A 164 6.58 -3.24 14.20
CA GLY A 164 7.49 -3.28 15.34
C GLY A 164 6.91 -4.20 16.43
N ARG A 165 7.67 -5.19 16.85
CA ARG A 165 7.30 -6.07 17.98
C ARG A 165 8.17 -5.80 19.19
N ASP A 166 7.56 -5.65 20.36
CA ASP A 166 8.28 -5.72 21.62
C ASP A 166 8.20 -7.15 22.16
N ARG A 167 9.34 -7.84 22.16
CA ARG A 167 9.43 -9.22 22.70
C ARG A 167 9.18 -9.29 24.21
N ASN A 168 9.26 -8.15 24.92
CA ASN A 168 9.05 -8.07 26.36
C ASN A 168 7.59 -7.76 26.73
N ASN A 169 6.77 -7.29 25.79
CA ASN A 169 5.35 -7.05 25.97
C ASN A 169 4.53 -8.21 25.37
N VAL A 170 4.60 -9.37 26.01
CA VAL A 170 3.59 -10.41 25.80
C VAL A 170 2.32 -9.91 26.51
N ILE A 171 1.41 -9.30 25.77
CA ILE A 171 0.05 -9.06 26.26
C ILE A 171 -0.58 -10.45 26.42
N LEU A 172 -0.76 -10.87 27.69
CA LEU A 172 -1.47 -12.09 28.08
C LEU A 172 -2.95 -11.97 27.74
#